data_11f171adc9f1bdd8e821e02bb06613a0
#
_entry.id   11f171adc9f1bdd8e821e02bb06613a0
#
_cell.length_a   1.000
_cell.length_b   1.000
_cell.length_c   1.000
_cell.angle_alpha   90.00
_cell.angle_beta   90.00
_cell.angle_gamma   90.00
#
_symmetry.space_group_name_H-M   'P 1'
#
loop_
_entity.id
_entity.type
_entity.pdbx_description
1 polymer ?
#
loop_
_entity_poly.entity_id
_entity_poly.type
_entity_poly.pdbx_seq_one_letter_code
_entity_poly.pdbx_strand_id
1 'polypeptide(L)'
;MIQNDFTIHIRRAESGDEACLARVQTESWKAAFAGIVPAELLAQCTSIERAEKMYARLLAEQQGNGYILELDGKPHCVAWWDAAREEGMPGAAELRCIHSLPENWRRGCGSRMMERVLADVKAAGYTKL
;
A
#
# COMPACT_ATOMS: atom_id res chain seq x y z
N MET A 1 2.14 -2.36 -33.56
CA MET A 1 2.79 -2.15 -32.28
C MET A 1 1.86 -2.57 -31.15
N ILE A 2 2.39 -3.34 -30.28
CA ILE A 2 1.58 -3.79 -29.17
C ILE A 2 1.78 -2.82 -28.02
N GLN A 3 0.73 -2.21 -27.64
CA GLN A 3 0.76 -1.43 -26.42
C GLN A 3 0.13 -2.24 -25.32
N ASN A 4 0.89 -2.41 -24.28
CA ASN A 4 0.34 -2.97 -23.06
C ASN A 4 -0.41 -1.87 -22.34
N ASP A 5 -1.55 -1.50 -22.92
CA ASP A 5 -2.37 -0.47 -22.31
C ASP A 5 -3.13 -1.07 -21.15
N PHE A 6 -2.52 -0.98 -19.99
CA PHE A 6 -3.23 -1.30 -18.77
C PHE A 6 -4.12 -0.14 -18.40
N THR A 7 -5.36 -0.42 -18.08
CA THR A 7 -6.22 0.57 -17.45
C THR A 7 -5.82 0.64 -15.98
N ILE A 8 -5.18 1.75 -15.61
CA ILE A 8 -4.76 1.98 -14.24
C ILE A 8 -5.84 2.79 -13.53
N HIS A 9 -6.32 2.25 -12.42
CA HIS A 9 -7.30 2.93 -11.58
C HIS A 9 -6.82 2.93 -10.14
N ILE A 10 -6.67 4.11 -9.56
CA ILE A 10 -6.28 4.25 -8.16
C ILE A 10 -7.48 4.79 -7.39
N ARG A 11 -7.92 4.06 -6.38
CA ARG A 11 -9.05 4.45 -5.55
C ARG A 11 -8.69 4.40 -4.08
N ARG A 12 -9.47 5.09 -3.28
CA ARG A 12 -9.34 5.01 -1.84
C ARG A 12 -9.80 3.63 -1.36
N ALA A 13 -9.07 3.09 -0.40
CA ALA A 13 -9.49 1.84 0.26
C ALA A 13 -10.69 2.14 1.17
N GLU A 14 -11.61 1.20 1.23
CA GLU A 14 -12.82 1.31 2.05
C GLU A 14 -13.09 -0.01 2.75
N SER A 15 -14.02 0.00 3.71
CA SER A 15 -14.40 -1.20 4.44
C SER A 15 -14.81 -2.29 3.46
N GLY A 16 -14.27 -3.49 3.64
CA GLY A 16 -14.41 -4.60 2.71
C GLY A 16 -13.12 -4.87 1.93
N ASP A 17 -12.18 -3.95 1.91
CA ASP A 17 -10.92 -4.08 1.18
C ASP A 17 -9.80 -4.75 2.00
N GLU A 18 -10.05 -5.08 3.25
CA GLU A 18 -9.01 -5.59 4.15
C GLU A 18 -8.33 -6.85 3.64
N ALA A 19 -9.08 -7.77 3.03
CA ALA A 19 -8.49 -8.98 2.48
C ALA A 19 -7.56 -8.69 1.31
N CYS A 20 -7.96 -7.76 0.46
CA CYS A 20 -7.17 -7.31 -0.68
C CYS A 20 -5.87 -6.64 -0.24
N LEU A 21 -5.96 -5.71 0.71
CA LEU A 21 -4.80 -5.01 1.27
C LEU A 21 -3.83 -6.00 1.91
N ALA A 22 -4.34 -6.93 2.69
CA ALA A 22 -3.53 -7.95 3.36
C ALA A 22 -2.83 -8.86 2.35
N ARG A 23 -3.52 -9.28 1.30
CA ARG A 23 -2.94 -10.15 0.27
C ARG A 23 -1.79 -9.47 -0.46
N VAL A 24 -1.98 -8.25 -0.92
CA VAL A 24 -0.92 -7.53 -1.63
C VAL A 24 0.28 -7.31 -0.72
N GLN A 25 0.06 -6.92 0.52
CA GLN A 25 1.15 -6.73 1.48
C GLN A 25 1.93 -8.01 1.71
N THR A 26 1.25 -9.11 2.04
CA THR A 26 1.93 -10.35 2.39
C THR A 26 2.65 -10.97 1.21
N GLU A 27 2.05 -10.98 0.03
CA GLU A 27 2.70 -11.51 -1.18
C GLU A 27 3.91 -10.67 -1.59
N SER A 28 3.81 -9.35 -1.47
CA SER A 28 4.91 -8.44 -1.74
C SER A 28 6.09 -8.69 -0.79
N TRP A 29 5.81 -8.85 0.49
CA TRP A 29 6.84 -9.14 1.50
C TRP A 29 7.52 -10.46 1.26
N LYS A 30 6.74 -11.50 0.99
CA LYS A 30 7.31 -12.84 0.72
C LYS A 30 8.27 -12.79 -0.47
N ALA A 31 7.89 -12.10 -1.53
CA ALA A 31 8.73 -11.99 -2.71
C ALA A 31 9.98 -11.14 -2.45
N ALA A 32 9.82 -10.02 -1.74
CA ALA A 32 10.93 -9.09 -1.49
C ALA A 32 11.99 -9.70 -0.58
N PHE A 33 11.60 -10.52 0.38
CA PHE A 33 12.52 -11.08 1.38
C PHE A 33 12.83 -12.56 1.18
N ALA A 34 12.34 -13.17 0.10
CA ALA A 34 12.68 -14.54 -0.23
C ALA A 34 14.20 -14.66 -0.42
N GLY A 35 14.80 -15.64 0.26
CA GLY A 35 16.25 -15.86 0.20
C GLY A 35 17.07 -14.92 1.07
N ILE A 36 16.47 -13.90 1.67
CA ILE A 36 17.14 -12.95 2.56
C ILE A 36 16.80 -13.27 4.01
N VAL A 37 15.54 -13.57 4.28
CA VAL A 37 15.05 -13.93 5.60
C VAL A 37 14.75 -15.43 5.61
N PRO A 38 15.13 -16.16 6.68
CA PRO A 38 14.79 -17.59 6.76
C PRO A 38 13.31 -17.84 6.57
N ALA A 39 12.97 -18.90 5.85
CA ALA A 39 11.58 -19.20 5.47
C ALA A 39 10.63 -19.24 6.67
N GLU A 40 11.09 -19.85 7.77
CA GLU A 40 10.26 -19.94 8.99
C GLU A 40 9.95 -18.57 9.58
N LEU A 41 10.95 -17.71 9.64
CA LEU A 41 10.78 -16.36 10.16
C LEU A 41 9.92 -15.52 9.23
N LEU A 42 10.11 -15.68 7.92
CA LEU A 42 9.32 -14.98 6.92
C LEU A 42 7.84 -15.36 7.04
N ALA A 43 7.56 -16.65 7.24
CA ALA A 43 6.19 -17.12 7.43
C ALA A 43 5.53 -16.50 8.67
N GLN A 44 6.31 -16.31 9.74
CA GLN A 44 5.79 -15.65 10.94
C GLN A 44 5.50 -14.17 10.74
N CYS A 45 6.32 -13.50 9.93
CA CYS A 45 6.18 -12.08 9.67
C CYS A 45 5.13 -11.74 8.61
N THR A 46 4.67 -12.73 7.85
CA THR A 46 3.73 -12.52 6.74
C THR A 46 2.39 -13.20 6.96
N SER A 47 1.86 -13.10 8.19
CA SER A 47 0.55 -13.63 8.49
C SER A 47 -0.54 -12.80 7.83
N ILE A 48 -1.21 -13.37 6.86
CA ILE A 48 -2.31 -12.69 6.16
C ILE A 48 -3.47 -12.41 7.11
N GLU A 49 -3.70 -13.28 8.09
CA GLU A 49 -4.77 -13.10 9.06
C GLU A 49 -4.53 -11.86 9.94
N ARG A 50 -3.29 -11.68 10.39
CA ARG A 50 -2.94 -10.50 11.19
C ARG A 50 -3.04 -9.21 10.38
N ALA A 51 -2.57 -9.25 9.13
CA ALA A 51 -2.64 -8.11 8.25
C ALA A 51 -4.09 -7.74 7.96
N GLU A 52 -4.93 -8.74 7.69
CA GLU A 52 -6.34 -8.51 7.42
C GLU A 52 -7.05 -7.87 8.62
N LYS A 53 -6.78 -8.37 9.82
CA LYS A 53 -7.36 -7.79 11.05
C LYS A 53 -6.90 -6.35 11.27
N MET A 54 -5.64 -6.08 11.01
CA MET A 54 -5.09 -4.73 11.13
C MET A 54 -5.79 -3.77 10.17
N TYR A 55 -5.92 -4.14 8.91
CA TYR A 55 -6.56 -3.28 7.91
C TYR A 55 -8.06 -3.14 8.19
N ALA A 56 -8.72 -4.20 8.64
CA ALA A 56 -10.13 -4.13 9.00
C ALA A 56 -10.36 -3.07 10.09
N ARG A 57 -9.48 -3.04 11.09
CA ARG A 57 -9.56 -2.06 12.17
C ARG A 57 -9.27 -0.65 11.66
N LEU A 58 -8.22 -0.47 10.87
CA LEU A 58 -7.88 0.85 10.33
C LEU A 58 -9.03 1.42 9.49
N LEU A 59 -9.64 0.58 8.67
CA LEU A 59 -10.76 1.00 7.83
C LEU A 59 -12.01 1.31 8.65
N ALA A 60 -12.33 0.47 9.64
CA ALA A 60 -13.49 0.67 10.50
C ALA A 60 -13.36 1.95 11.32
N GLU A 61 -12.16 2.26 11.81
CA GLU A 61 -11.89 3.44 12.62
C GLU A 61 -11.55 4.67 11.77
N GLN A 62 -11.49 4.50 10.46
CA GLN A 62 -11.13 5.56 9.51
C GLN A 62 -9.79 6.21 9.84
N GLN A 63 -8.82 5.40 10.25
CA GLN A 63 -7.48 5.86 10.60
C GLN A 63 -6.57 5.85 9.39
N GLY A 64 -6.06 7.03 9.04
CA GLY A 64 -5.14 7.16 7.93
C GLY A 64 -5.83 7.14 6.57
N ASN A 65 -5.02 7.00 5.54
CA ASN A 65 -5.46 7.09 4.15
C ASN A 65 -4.89 5.93 3.36
N GLY A 66 -5.75 5.05 2.91
CA GLY A 66 -5.37 3.87 2.15
C GLY A 66 -5.79 3.95 0.71
N TYR A 67 -5.02 3.28 -0.15
CA TYR A 67 -5.24 3.28 -1.59
C TYR A 67 -5.02 1.89 -2.17
N ILE A 68 -5.78 1.61 -3.21
CA ILE A 68 -5.59 0.41 -4.02
C ILE A 68 -5.44 0.85 -5.47
N LEU A 69 -4.35 0.43 -6.10
CA LEU A 69 -4.15 0.60 -7.55
C LEU A 69 -4.55 -0.68 -8.22
N GLU A 70 -5.46 -0.58 -9.17
CA GLU A 70 -5.94 -1.71 -9.96
C GLU A 70 -5.43 -1.61 -11.38
N LEU A 71 -4.98 -2.74 -11.92
CA LEU A 71 -4.67 -2.89 -13.33
C LEU A 71 -5.76 -3.76 -13.93
N ASP A 72 -6.53 -3.19 -14.87
CA ASP A 72 -7.64 -3.89 -15.52
C ASP A 72 -8.61 -4.51 -14.50
N GLY A 73 -8.88 -3.77 -13.42
CA GLY A 73 -9.79 -4.19 -12.37
C GLY A 73 -9.21 -5.12 -11.33
N LYS A 74 -7.92 -5.45 -11.41
CA LYS A 74 -7.26 -6.34 -10.45
C LYS A 74 -6.30 -5.57 -9.57
N PRO A 75 -6.36 -5.76 -8.23
CA PRO A 75 -5.45 -5.06 -7.31
C PRO A 75 -4.01 -5.50 -7.49
N HIS A 76 -3.11 -4.53 -7.60
CA HIS A 76 -1.68 -4.81 -7.79
C HIS A 76 -0.77 -4.00 -6.89
N CYS A 77 -1.23 -2.88 -6.36
CA CYS A 77 -0.41 -2.03 -5.51
C CYS A 77 -1.28 -1.40 -4.45
N VAL A 78 -0.76 -1.32 -3.23
CA VAL A 78 -1.48 -0.68 -2.12
C VAL A 78 -0.53 0.28 -1.41
N ALA A 79 -1.09 1.30 -0.79
CA ALA A 79 -0.32 2.27 -0.02
C ALA A 79 -1.15 2.78 1.15
N TRP A 80 -0.47 3.27 2.18
CA TRP A 80 -1.12 3.84 3.36
C TRP A 80 -0.27 4.97 3.91
N TRP A 81 -0.89 6.11 4.19
CA TRP A 81 -0.20 7.22 4.84
C TRP A 81 -1.10 7.84 5.92
N ASP A 82 -0.47 8.53 6.85
CA ASP A 82 -1.18 9.25 7.91
C ASP A 82 -0.30 10.40 8.38
N ALA A 83 -0.78 11.20 9.32
CA ALA A 83 0.04 12.21 9.96
C ALA A 83 1.26 11.55 10.61
N ALA A 84 2.40 12.23 10.58
CA ALA A 84 3.62 11.72 11.19
C ALA A 84 3.42 11.52 12.69
N ARG A 85 3.90 10.39 13.21
CA ARG A 85 3.75 10.04 14.63
C ARG A 85 4.69 10.79 15.55
N GLU A 86 5.78 11.34 15.00
CA GLU A 86 6.76 12.08 15.78
C GLU A 86 6.28 13.49 16.08
N GLU A 87 6.26 13.84 17.37
CA GLU A 87 5.79 15.15 17.82
C GLU A 87 6.64 16.31 17.31
N GLY A 88 7.90 16.07 16.99
CA GLY A 88 8.81 17.11 16.50
C GLY A 88 8.63 17.46 15.03
N MET A 89 7.62 16.94 14.35
CA MET A 89 7.44 17.15 12.91
C MET A 89 6.02 17.63 12.57
N PRO A 90 5.65 18.83 13.05
CA PRO A 90 4.33 19.37 12.71
C PRO A 90 4.21 19.63 11.21
N GLY A 91 3.07 19.34 10.63
CA GLY A 91 2.85 19.53 9.20
C GLY A 91 3.45 18.45 8.32
N ALA A 92 3.98 17.38 8.90
CA ALA A 92 4.51 16.24 8.16
C ALA A 92 3.52 15.09 8.12
N ALA A 93 3.47 14.41 6.99
CA ALA A 93 2.77 13.15 6.84
C ALA A 93 3.80 12.03 6.78
N GLU A 94 3.37 10.83 7.08
CA GLU A 94 4.23 9.64 7.08
C GLU A 94 3.65 8.59 6.15
N LEU A 95 4.44 8.16 5.17
CA LEU A 95 4.07 7.01 4.35
C LEU A 95 4.32 5.76 5.18
N ARG A 96 3.25 5.08 5.58
CA ARG A 96 3.32 3.89 6.43
C ARG A 96 3.75 2.67 5.65
N CYS A 97 3.25 2.52 4.43
CA CYS A 97 3.63 1.43 3.56
C CYS A 97 3.29 1.71 2.11
N ILE A 98 4.02 1.04 1.23
CA ILE A 98 3.67 0.91 -0.17
C ILE A 98 4.14 -0.47 -0.61
N HIS A 99 3.22 -1.26 -1.16
CA HIS A 99 3.48 -2.63 -1.57
C HIS A 99 2.94 -2.87 -2.98
N SER A 100 3.71 -3.56 -3.78
CA SER A 100 3.31 -3.91 -5.14
C SER A 100 3.56 -5.40 -5.36
N LEU A 101 2.64 -6.07 -6.02
CA LEU A 101 2.82 -7.49 -6.34
C LEU A 101 4.04 -7.66 -7.25
N PRO A 102 4.83 -8.75 -7.06
CA PRO A 102 6.11 -8.92 -7.77
C PRO A 102 5.98 -8.92 -9.29
N GLU A 103 4.90 -9.43 -9.84
CA GLU A 103 4.68 -9.44 -11.28
C GLU A 103 4.54 -8.03 -11.89
N ASN A 104 4.35 -7.03 -11.05
CA ASN A 104 4.19 -5.64 -11.49
C ASN A 104 5.36 -4.74 -11.14
N TRP A 105 6.41 -5.31 -10.57
CA TRP A 105 7.62 -4.54 -10.28
C TRP A 105 8.20 -3.99 -11.58
N ARG A 106 8.68 -2.76 -11.53
CA ARG A 106 9.27 -2.03 -12.67
C ARG A 106 8.29 -1.67 -13.78
N ARG A 107 6.98 -1.70 -13.49
CA ARG A 107 5.96 -1.27 -14.44
C ARG A 107 5.41 0.12 -14.12
N GLY A 108 5.99 0.81 -13.17
CA GLY A 108 5.59 2.15 -12.82
C GLY A 108 4.39 2.25 -11.88
N CYS A 109 3.90 1.12 -11.34
CA CYS A 109 2.76 1.14 -10.41
C CYS A 109 3.09 1.92 -9.15
N GLY A 110 4.28 1.70 -8.58
CA GLY A 110 4.72 2.41 -7.39
C GLY A 110 4.83 3.91 -7.63
N SER A 111 5.37 4.33 -8.78
CA SER A 111 5.48 5.74 -9.13
C SER A 111 4.12 6.40 -9.28
N ARG A 112 3.18 5.72 -9.92
CA ARG A 112 1.81 6.22 -10.07
C ARG A 112 1.12 6.35 -8.72
N MET A 113 1.31 5.34 -7.87
CA MET A 113 0.77 5.39 -6.51
C MET A 113 1.35 6.56 -5.72
N MET A 114 2.66 6.78 -5.81
CA MET A 114 3.29 7.89 -5.11
C MET A 114 2.82 9.25 -5.61
N GLU A 115 2.59 9.40 -6.89
CA GLU A 115 2.01 10.63 -7.43
C GLU A 115 0.66 10.94 -6.78
N ARG A 116 -0.19 9.94 -6.64
CA ARG A 116 -1.50 10.09 -6.01
C ARG A 116 -1.36 10.42 -4.53
N VAL A 117 -0.49 9.69 -3.82
CA VAL A 117 -0.24 9.93 -2.39
C VAL A 117 0.25 11.35 -2.16
N LEU A 118 1.24 11.79 -2.93
CA LEU A 118 1.79 13.15 -2.78
C LEU A 118 0.75 14.22 -3.07
N ALA A 119 -0.08 14.02 -4.07
CA ALA A 119 -1.15 14.96 -4.39
C ALA A 119 -2.15 15.08 -3.24
N ASP A 120 -2.54 13.95 -2.67
CA ASP A 120 -3.52 13.93 -1.58
C ASP A 120 -2.92 14.46 -0.27
N VAL A 121 -1.64 14.17 0.00
CA VAL A 121 -0.93 14.71 1.16
C VAL A 121 -0.90 16.25 1.08
N LYS A 122 -0.57 16.78 -0.08
CA LYS A 122 -0.56 18.22 -0.30
C LYS A 122 -1.97 18.81 -0.17
N ALA A 123 -2.97 18.16 -0.76
CA ALA A 123 -4.35 18.61 -0.69
C ALA A 123 -4.89 18.63 0.74
N ALA A 124 -4.38 17.74 1.59
CA ALA A 124 -4.76 17.67 3.01
C ALA A 124 -4.06 18.73 3.87
N GLY A 125 -3.13 19.50 3.28
CA GLY A 125 -2.47 20.59 3.99
C GLY A 125 -1.10 20.25 4.58
N TYR A 126 -0.59 19.05 4.34
CA TYR A 126 0.74 18.68 4.81
C TYR A 126 1.80 19.22 3.86
N THR A 127 2.93 19.63 4.43
CA THR A 127 4.04 20.23 3.66
C THR A 127 5.22 19.29 3.49
N LYS A 128 5.23 18.18 4.21
CA LYS A 128 6.33 17.20 4.18
C LYS A 128 5.76 15.78 4.19
N LEU A 129 6.50 14.90 3.58
CA LEU A 129 6.22 13.47 3.60
C LEU A 129 7.50 12.71 3.93
#